data_f52f9c3bd8f9aa796a4f20c75d9200a4
#
_entry.id   f52f9c3bd8f9aa796a4f20c75d9200a4
#
_cell.length_a   1.000
_cell.length_b   1.000
_cell.length_c   1.000
_cell.angle_alpha   90.00
_cell.angle_beta   90.00
_cell.angle_gamma   90.00
#
_symmetry.space_group_name_H-M   'P 1'
#
loop_
_entity.id
_entity.type
_entity.pdbx_description
1 polymer ?
#
loop_
_entity_poly.entity_id
_entity_poly.type
_entity_poly.pdbx_seq_one_letter_code
_entity_poly.pdbx_strand_id
1 'polypeptide(L)'
;MTDNTKRLQLNLLLTRPLAGSEAFWQALSGEVRSLVVPIFSPLIEIIPIESTPDIEGFVIFSSVNGVENSPLGDGRIAYCVGEMTTNAAVSAGWNACQVGETANHLVAVLAALPEKTVFTH
;
A
#
# COMPACT_ATOMS: atom_id res chain seq x y z
N MET A 1 29.33 -27.89 19.03
CA MET A 1 28.86 -27.40 19.01
C MET A 1 28.14 -27.01 19.16
N THR A 2 28.00 -26.93 19.41
CA THR A 2 27.30 -26.68 19.64
C THR A 2 26.53 -25.87 19.77
N ASP A 3 26.32 -25.45 20.25
CA ASP A 3 25.44 -24.73 20.39
C ASP A 3 25.09 -23.78 19.56
N ASN A 4 25.62 -23.48 18.58
CA ASN A 4 25.18 -22.67 17.57
C ASN A 4 23.92 -23.09 17.03
N THR A 5 23.65 -24.34 17.11
CA THR A 5 22.38 -24.87 16.72
C THR A 5 21.27 -24.35 17.60
N LYS A 6 21.64 -23.77 18.71
CA LYS A 6 20.67 -23.17 19.60
C LYS A 6 20.59 -21.68 19.44
N ARG A 7 21.01 -21.19 18.29
CA ARG A 7 20.79 -19.80 17.99
C ARG A 7 19.30 -19.52 18.15
N LEU A 8 18.99 -18.48 18.91
CA LEU A 8 17.62 -18.08 19.09
C LEU A 8 17.03 -17.67 17.75
N GLN A 9 15.96 -18.32 17.35
CA GLN A 9 15.17 -17.87 16.23
C GLN A 9 14.10 -16.95 16.76
N LEU A 10 13.99 -15.79 16.15
CA LEU A 10 12.97 -14.82 16.50
C LEU A 10 11.71 -15.11 15.70
N ASN A 11 10.58 -14.97 16.34
CA ASN A 11 9.31 -15.06 15.64
C ASN A 11 8.99 -13.71 15.02
N LEU A 12 8.64 -13.73 13.74
CA LEU A 12 8.20 -12.53 13.02
C LEU A 12 6.71 -12.65 12.80
N LEU A 13 5.94 -11.90 13.58
CA LEU A 13 4.49 -11.91 13.47
C LEU A 13 4.05 -10.91 12.42
N LEU A 14 3.42 -11.41 11.36
CA LEU A 14 2.98 -10.62 10.23
C LEU A 14 1.47 -10.46 10.32
N THR A 15 1.04 -9.27 10.70
CA THR A 15 -0.37 -8.99 10.99
C THR A 15 -1.09 -8.21 9.90
N ARG A 16 -0.38 -7.86 8.84
CA ARG A 16 -0.96 -7.17 7.68
C ARG A 16 -1.88 -8.13 6.92
N PRO A 17 -2.74 -7.63 6.02
CA PRO A 17 -3.47 -8.54 5.13
C PRO A 17 -2.52 -9.52 4.46
N LEU A 18 -2.98 -10.74 4.24
CA LEU A 18 -2.08 -11.84 3.85
C LEU A 18 -1.18 -11.50 2.67
N ALA A 19 -1.73 -10.93 1.62
CA ALA A 19 -0.93 -10.57 0.45
C ALA A 19 0.19 -9.59 0.79
N GLY A 20 -0.09 -8.60 1.64
CA GLY A 20 0.91 -7.64 2.09
C GLY A 20 1.97 -8.30 2.98
N SER A 21 1.55 -9.24 3.82
CA SER A 21 2.48 -9.99 4.67
C SER A 21 3.39 -10.88 3.84
N GLU A 22 2.86 -11.54 2.83
CA GLU A 22 3.65 -12.36 1.93
C GLU A 22 4.65 -11.51 1.14
N ALA A 23 4.22 -10.35 0.66
CA ALA A 23 5.11 -9.44 -0.06
C ALA A 23 6.23 -8.93 0.86
N PHE A 24 5.89 -8.60 2.10
CA PHE A 24 6.88 -8.18 3.07
C PHE A 24 7.92 -9.29 3.30
N TRP A 25 7.44 -10.51 3.51
CA TRP A 25 8.33 -11.66 3.72
C TRP A 25 9.28 -11.86 2.53
N GLN A 26 8.75 -11.78 1.31
CA GLN A 26 9.56 -11.96 0.11
C GLN A 26 10.56 -10.83 -0.12
N ALA A 27 10.29 -9.65 0.40
CA ALA A 27 11.20 -8.51 0.28
C ALA A 27 12.40 -8.61 1.22
N LEU A 28 12.35 -9.46 2.23
CA LEU A 28 13.47 -9.65 3.14
C LEU A 28 14.58 -10.43 2.45
N SER A 29 15.83 -10.11 2.80
CA SER A 29 16.96 -10.87 2.28
C SER A 29 16.92 -12.31 2.78
N GLY A 30 17.57 -13.21 2.04
CA GLY A 30 17.66 -14.61 2.50
C GLY A 30 18.35 -14.73 3.84
N GLU A 31 19.31 -13.86 4.10
CA GLU A 31 20.00 -13.86 5.39
C GLU A 31 19.05 -13.54 6.53
N VAL A 32 18.24 -12.49 6.36
CA VAL A 32 17.25 -12.13 7.40
C VAL A 32 16.22 -13.22 7.56
N ARG A 33 15.72 -13.78 6.45
CA ARG A 33 14.72 -14.86 6.50
C ARG A 33 15.23 -16.08 7.23
N SER A 34 16.53 -16.34 7.21
CA SER A 34 17.12 -17.47 7.93
C SER A 34 17.15 -17.27 9.43
N LEU A 35 17.01 -16.04 9.91
CA LEU A 35 17.11 -15.68 11.32
C LEU A 35 15.75 -15.63 12.03
N VAL A 36 14.66 -15.66 11.27
CA VAL A 36 13.33 -15.49 11.84
C VAL A 36 12.40 -16.58 11.35
N VAL A 37 11.37 -16.84 12.14
CA VAL A 37 10.27 -17.75 11.76
C VAL A 37 9.06 -16.89 11.45
N PRO A 38 8.54 -16.90 10.23
CA PRO A 38 7.38 -16.09 9.91
C PRO A 38 6.11 -16.73 10.45
N ILE A 39 5.26 -15.92 11.06
CA ILE A 39 3.94 -16.32 11.51
C ILE A 39 2.94 -15.40 10.84
N PHE A 40 2.19 -15.92 9.88
CA PHE A 40 1.20 -15.14 9.16
C PHE A 40 -0.10 -15.14 9.96
N SER A 41 -0.45 -14.00 10.52
CA SER A 41 -1.63 -13.85 11.35
C SER A 41 -2.35 -12.55 10.99
N PRO A 42 -2.99 -12.50 9.82
CA PRO A 42 -3.66 -11.28 9.37
C PRO A 42 -4.74 -10.87 10.36
N LEU A 43 -4.64 -9.65 10.85
CA LEU A 43 -5.66 -9.07 11.74
C LEU A 43 -6.71 -8.30 10.96
N ILE A 44 -6.46 -8.06 9.68
CA ILE A 44 -7.34 -7.29 8.81
C ILE A 44 -7.53 -8.09 7.52
N GLU A 45 -8.76 -8.20 7.10
CA GLU A 45 -9.11 -8.76 5.80
C GLU A 45 -9.71 -7.66 4.94
N ILE A 46 -9.26 -7.55 3.70
CA ILE A 46 -9.78 -6.54 2.78
C ILE A 46 -10.95 -7.13 2.03
N ILE A 47 -12.13 -6.57 2.23
CA ILE A 47 -13.35 -7.02 1.57
C ILE A 47 -13.80 -5.94 0.60
N PRO A 48 -13.70 -6.17 -0.71
CA PRO A 48 -14.12 -5.18 -1.70
C PRO A 48 -15.62 -4.90 -1.63
N ILE A 49 -15.98 -3.66 -1.86
CA ILE A 49 -17.37 -3.27 -1.99
C ILE A 49 -17.77 -3.45 -3.45
N GLU A 50 -18.89 -4.10 -3.70
CA GLU A 50 -19.31 -4.42 -5.06
C GLU A 50 -19.59 -3.22 -5.95
N SER A 51 -20.14 -2.15 -5.39
CA SER A 51 -20.46 -0.99 -6.21
C SER A 51 -19.38 0.06 -6.04
N THR A 52 -18.76 0.41 -7.16
CA THR A 52 -17.84 1.55 -7.21
C THR A 52 -18.58 2.70 -7.85
N PRO A 53 -18.61 3.87 -7.20
CA PRO A 53 -19.22 5.02 -7.83
C PRO A 53 -18.41 5.45 -9.06
N ASP A 54 -19.07 6.10 -9.99
CA ASP A 54 -18.39 6.74 -11.09
C ASP A 54 -17.47 7.81 -10.52
N ILE A 55 -16.21 7.72 -10.87
CA ILE A 55 -15.21 8.65 -10.37
C ILE A 55 -14.99 9.72 -11.42
N GLU A 56 -15.30 10.95 -11.05
CA GLU A 56 -15.02 12.13 -11.87
C GLU A 56 -13.98 12.97 -11.15
N GLY A 57 -13.10 13.61 -11.92
CA GLY A 57 -12.07 14.44 -11.37
C GLY A 57 -10.89 13.65 -10.81
N PHE A 58 -10.22 14.25 -9.85
CA PHE A 58 -9.04 13.63 -9.24
C PHE A 58 -9.44 12.63 -8.19
N VAL A 59 -8.58 11.65 -7.99
CA VAL A 59 -8.74 10.72 -6.87
C VAL A 59 -7.54 10.83 -5.95
N ILE A 60 -7.73 10.40 -4.72
CA ILE A 60 -6.67 10.32 -3.72
C ILE A 60 -6.60 8.87 -3.27
N PHE A 61 -5.42 8.28 -3.37
CA PHE A 61 -5.18 6.94 -2.83
C PHE A 61 -4.23 7.04 -1.65
N SER A 62 -4.68 6.57 -0.52
CA SER A 62 -3.86 6.53 0.70
C SER A 62 -3.26 5.16 0.95
N SER A 63 -3.62 4.16 0.16
CA SER A 63 -3.08 2.81 0.31
C SER A 63 -3.15 2.03 -1.00
N VAL A 64 -2.31 1.01 -1.10
CA VAL A 64 -2.33 0.08 -2.25
C VAL A 64 -3.69 -0.62 -2.35
N ASN A 65 -4.30 -0.95 -1.22
CA ASN A 65 -5.61 -1.61 -1.21
C ASN A 65 -6.68 -0.75 -1.88
N GLY A 66 -6.62 0.56 -1.68
CA GLY A 66 -7.54 1.47 -2.35
C GLY A 66 -7.39 1.41 -3.87
N VAL A 67 -6.16 1.37 -4.36
CA VAL A 67 -5.90 1.27 -5.80
C VAL A 67 -6.43 -0.05 -6.35
N GLU A 68 -6.11 -1.16 -5.68
CA GLU A 68 -6.46 -2.50 -6.16
C GLU A 68 -7.96 -2.74 -6.20
N ASN A 69 -8.71 -2.04 -5.38
CA ASN A 69 -10.16 -2.19 -5.32
C ASN A 69 -10.91 -1.05 -6.01
N SER A 70 -10.23 -0.31 -6.85
CA SER A 70 -10.81 0.78 -7.66
C SER A 70 -10.78 0.42 -9.12
N PRO A 71 -11.60 1.09 -9.96
CA PRO A 71 -11.52 0.90 -11.40
C PRO A 71 -10.14 1.27 -11.94
N LEU A 72 -9.84 0.83 -13.16
CA LEU A 72 -8.61 1.24 -13.83
C LEU A 72 -8.62 2.75 -14.06
N GLY A 73 -7.41 3.33 -14.06
CA GLY A 73 -7.27 4.78 -14.08
C GLY A 73 -7.65 5.45 -15.41
N ASP A 74 -7.39 4.79 -16.54
CA ASP A 74 -7.67 5.35 -17.85
C ASP A 74 -7.01 6.71 -18.06
N GLY A 75 -5.82 6.91 -17.52
CA GLY A 75 -5.08 8.16 -17.64
C GLY A 75 -5.55 9.27 -16.71
N ARG A 76 -6.55 9.01 -15.87
CA ARG A 76 -7.03 10.03 -14.92
C ARG A 76 -5.98 10.29 -13.84
N ILE A 77 -6.07 11.47 -13.22
CA ILE A 77 -5.08 11.89 -12.25
C ILE A 77 -5.39 11.31 -10.87
N ALA A 78 -4.36 10.78 -10.22
CA ALA A 78 -4.43 10.29 -8.85
C ALA A 78 -3.30 10.90 -8.02
N TYR A 79 -3.65 11.38 -6.84
CA TYR A 79 -2.66 11.82 -5.85
C TYR A 79 -2.47 10.68 -4.86
N CYS A 80 -1.24 10.24 -4.69
CA CYS A 80 -0.95 9.04 -3.91
C CYS A 80 -0.04 9.34 -2.75
N VAL A 81 -0.35 8.75 -1.61
CA VAL A 81 0.50 8.82 -0.43
C VAL A 81 1.41 7.61 -0.42
N GLY A 82 2.72 7.85 -0.45
CA GLY A 82 3.72 6.80 -0.42
C GLY A 82 4.08 6.24 -1.79
N GLU A 83 5.30 5.74 -1.90
CA GLU A 83 5.83 5.22 -3.15
C GLU A 83 5.10 3.97 -3.62
N MET A 84 4.79 3.06 -2.72
CA MET A 84 4.13 1.80 -3.07
C MET A 84 2.74 2.05 -3.65
N THR A 85 1.99 2.96 -3.05
CA THR A 85 0.67 3.34 -3.55
C THR A 85 0.76 4.00 -4.92
N THR A 86 1.75 4.88 -5.11
CA THR A 86 1.98 5.53 -6.38
C THR A 86 2.28 4.52 -7.48
N ASN A 87 3.17 3.57 -7.19
CA ASN A 87 3.53 2.55 -8.17
C ASN A 87 2.35 1.65 -8.53
N ALA A 88 1.52 1.31 -7.56
CA ALA A 88 0.32 0.53 -7.81
C ALA A 88 -0.66 1.30 -8.71
N ALA A 89 -0.81 2.60 -8.46
CA ALA A 89 -1.70 3.43 -9.27
C ALA A 89 -1.21 3.56 -10.71
N VAL A 90 0.09 3.73 -10.90
CA VAL A 90 0.67 3.75 -12.25
C VAL A 90 0.39 2.44 -12.98
N SER A 91 0.57 1.32 -12.30
CA SER A 91 0.31 0.00 -12.89
C SER A 91 -1.16 -0.19 -13.24
N ALA A 92 -2.05 0.48 -12.52
CA ALA A 92 -3.50 0.41 -12.79
C ALA A 92 -3.98 1.44 -13.81
N GLY A 93 -3.07 2.16 -14.46
CA GLY A 93 -3.41 3.08 -15.54
C GLY A 93 -3.70 4.51 -15.10
N TRP A 94 -3.44 4.86 -13.86
CA TRP A 94 -3.61 6.22 -13.37
C TRP A 94 -2.39 7.07 -13.72
N ASN A 95 -2.64 8.36 -13.96
CA ASN A 95 -1.58 9.35 -14.00
C ASN A 95 -1.32 9.75 -12.55
N ALA A 96 -0.43 9.03 -11.89
CA ALA A 96 -0.24 9.10 -10.46
C ALA A 96 0.88 10.05 -10.07
N CYS A 97 0.60 10.87 -9.05
CA CYS A 97 1.57 11.79 -8.48
C CYS A 97 1.77 11.43 -7.01
N GLN A 98 3.00 11.14 -6.63
CA GLN A 98 3.31 10.93 -5.23
C GLN A 98 3.35 12.28 -4.52
N VAL A 99 2.55 12.43 -3.46
CA VAL A 99 2.46 13.68 -2.71
C VAL A 99 3.19 13.62 -1.38
N GLY A 100 4.03 12.64 -1.19
CA GLY A 100 4.83 12.45 0.01
C GLY A 100 4.61 11.10 0.62
N GLU A 101 5.18 10.89 1.80
CA GLU A 101 5.13 9.61 2.49
C GLU A 101 4.00 9.53 3.51
N THR A 102 3.39 10.68 3.84
CA THR A 102 2.34 10.74 4.86
C THR A 102 1.19 11.61 4.39
N ALA A 103 0.05 11.44 5.04
CA ALA A 103 -1.13 12.23 4.75
C ALA A 103 -0.93 13.72 4.99
N ASN A 104 0.00 14.09 5.86
CA ASN A 104 0.30 15.51 6.10
C ASN A 104 0.85 16.20 4.86
N HIS A 105 1.63 15.50 4.06
CA HIS A 105 2.13 16.04 2.80
C HIS A 105 0.99 16.29 1.82
N LEU A 106 -0.03 15.44 1.85
CA LEU A 106 -1.19 15.57 1.00
C LEU A 106 -1.93 16.88 1.24
N VAL A 107 -2.06 17.30 2.50
CA VAL A 107 -2.75 18.53 2.85
C VAL A 107 -2.13 19.74 2.13
N ALA A 108 -0.81 19.80 2.09
CA ALA A 108 -0.11 20.91 1.42
C ALA A 108 -0.38 20.92 -0.08
N VAL A 109 -0.45 19.77 -0.70
CA VAL A 109 -0.75 19.64 -2.14
C VAL A 109 -2.20 20.05 -2.41
N LEU A 110 -3.13 19.59 -1.60
CA LEU A 110 -4.55 19.90 -1.77
C LEU A 110 -4.83 21.39 -1.61
N ALA A 111 -4.13 22.05 -0.69
CA ALA A 111 -4.30 23.48 -0.45
C ALA A 111 -3.87 24.33 -1.64
N ALA A 112 -3.03 23.79 -2.53
CA ALA A 112 -2.55 24.51 -3.71
C ALA A 112 -3.43 24.29 -4.94
N LEU A 113 -4.47 23.44 -4.85
CA LEU A 113 -5.34 23.15 -5.99
C LEU A 113 -6.48 24.15 -6.09
N PRO A 114 -7.07 24.29 -7.30
CA PRO A 114 -8.20 25.21 -7.47
C PRO A 114 -9.39 24.83 -6.60
N GLU A 115 -10.14 25.84 -6.18
CA GLU A 115 -11.28 25.66 -5.26
C GLU A 115 -12.35 24.68 -5.74
N LYS A 116 -12.50 24.51 -7.04
CA LYS A 116 -13.53 23.63 -7.59
C LYS A 116 -13.08 22.20 -7.83
N THR A 117 -11.94 21.83 -7.30
CA THR A 117 -11.44 20.46 -7.45
C THR A 117 -12.25 19.52 -6.56
N VAL A 118 -12.73 18.42 -7.14
CA VAL A 118 -13.50 17.41 -6.43
C VAL A 118 -12.62 16.19 -6.23
N PHE A 119 -12.59 15.66 -5.01
CA PHE A 119 -11.80 14.49 -4.66
C PHE A 119 -12.70 13.33 -4.30
N THR A 120 -12.27 12.14 -4.71
CA THR A 120 -12.92 10.87 -4.37
C THR A 120 -11.85 9.91 -3.89
N HIS A 121 -12.17 9.05 -2.91
CA HIS A 121 -11.21 8.08 -2.39
C HIS A 121 -11.88 6.74 -2.10
#